data_2df546c8c1acd7027e49634514b785d8
#
_entry.id   2df546c8c1acd7027e49634514b785d8
#
_cell.length_a   1.000
_cell.length_b   1.000
_cell.length_c   1.000
_cell.angle_alpha   90.00
_cell.angle_beta   90.00
_cell.angle_gamma   90.00
#
_symmetry.space_group_name_H-M   'P 1'
#
loop_
_entity.id
_entity.type
_entity.pdbx_description
1 polymer ?
#
loop_
_entity_poly.entity_id
_entity_poly.type
_entity_poly.pdbx_seq_one_letter_code
_entity_poly.pdbx_strand_id
1 'polypeptide(L)'
;MSEEIFPLVNEQGDVVGKATRRECHSGSKLLHPVVHLHIFNTAGELYLQKRSMKKDIQPGKWDTAVGGHVDFGEDIPTALLRETREELGINAEGCELVQMYEFHSDREHELVYAYKIVYDKDITPSEETDGGRFWSMQEINDAIGQGILTP
;
A
#
# COMPACT_ATOMS: atom_id res chain seq x y z
N MET A 1 -21.29 3.78 -12.27
CA MET A 1 -19.90 3.45 -11.97
C MET A 1 -19.75 1.95 -11.77
N SER A 2 -18.77 1.39 -12.44
CA SER A 2 -18.45 -0.02 -12.24
C SER A 2 -17.79 -0.21 -10.88
N GLU A 3 -18.18 -1.25 -10.18
CA GLU A 3 -17.57 -1.62 -8.92
C GLU A 3 -16.22 -2.30 -9.19
N GLU A 4 -15.22 -2.01 -8.37
CA GLU A 4 -13.91 -2.65 -8.49
C GLU A 4 -14.02 -4.14 -8.17
N ILE A 5 -13.39 -4.96 -9.01
CA ILE A 5 -13.34 -6.42 -8.84
C ILE A 5 -11.90 -6.82 -8.53
N PHE A 6 -11.72 -7.51 -7.41
CA PHE A 6 -10.41 -8.00 -6.97
C PHE A 6 -10.31 -9.50 -7.19
N PRO A 7 -9.10 -10.02 -7.51
CA PRO A 7 -8.90 -11.46 -7.48
C PRO A 7 -8.90 -11.95 -6.04
N LEU A 8 -9.45 -13.14 -5.81
CA LEU A 8 -9.28 -13.84 -4.54
C LEU A 8 -8.14 -14.82 -4.72
N VAL A 9 -7.27 -14.92 -3.73
CA VAL A 9 -6.07 -15.75 -3.83
C VAL A 9 -5.99 -16.71 -2.65
N ASN A 10 -5.16 -17.77 -2.82
CA ASN A 10 -4.77 -18.65 -1.73
C ASN A 10 -3.48 -18.11 -1.08
N GLU A 11 -2.95 -18.80 -0.09
CA GLU A 11 -1.75 -18.38 0.63
C GLU A 11 -0.50 -18.34 -0.26
N GLN A 12 -0.49 -19.05 -1.38
CA GLN A 12 0.60 -19.04 -2.34
C GLN A 12 0.45 -17.94 -3.39
N GLY A 13 -0.66 -17.19 -3.36
CA GLY A 13 -0.92 -16.12 -4.32
C GLY A 13 -1.61 -16.56 -5.60
N ASP A 14 -2.03 -17.83 -5.71
CA ASP A 14 -2.76 -18.32 -6.89
C ASP A 14 -4.19 -17.79 -6.87
N VAL A 15 -4.66 -17.32 -8.03
CA VAL A 15 -6.03 -16.79 -8.14
C VAL A 15 -7.02 -17.96 -8.06
N VAL A 16 -7.93 -17.89 -7.09
CA VAL A 16 -8.94 -18.93 -6.84
C VAL A 16 -10.37 -18.43 -7.00
N GLY A 17 -10.54 -17.15 -7.29
CA GLY A 17 -11.87 -16.55 -7.46
C GLY A 17 -11.79 -15.06 -7.66
N LYS A 18 -12.93 -14.39 -7.51
CA LYS A 18 -13.01 -12.93 -7.58
C LYS A 18 -14.13 -12.44 -6.66
N ALA A 19 -14.02 -11.19 -6.21
CA ALA A 19 -15.03 -10.54 -5.40
C ALA A 19 -14.97 -9.03 -5.61
N THR A 20 -16.04 -8.33 -5.25
CA THR A 20 -16.06 -6.88 -5.30
C THR A 20 -15.26 -6.31 -4.14
N ARG A 21 -14.83 -5.04 -4.30
CA ARG A 21 -14.17 -4.32 -3.20
C ARG A 21 -15.03 -4.33 -1.93
N ARG A 22 -16.34 -4.12 -2.10
CA ARG A 22 -17.28 -4.12 -0.98
C ARG A 22 -17.26 -5.45 -0.23
N GLU A 23 -17.29 -6.57 -0.96
CA GLU A 23 -17.23 -7.90 -0.36
C GLU A 23 -15.94 -8.12 0.42
N CYS A 24 -14.81 -7.68 -0.13
CA CYS A 24 -13.51 -7.83 0.53
C CYS A 24 -13.39 -6.98 1.80
N HIS A 25 -14.06 -5.83 1.85
CA HIS A 25 -13.97 -4.88 2.96
C HIS A 25 -15.15 -4.90 3.92
N SER A 26 -16.04 -5.86 3.79
CA SER A 26 -17.26 -5.95 4.61
C SER A 26 -17.13 -6.86 5.83
N GLY A 27 -15.92 -7.29 6.17
CA GLY A 27 -15.69 -8.22 7.27
C GLY A 27 -15.79 -9.68 6.87
N SER A 28 -15.98 -9.97 5.58
CA SER A 28 -16.00 -11.35 5.05
C SER A 28 -14.62 -12.00 5.15
N LYS A 29 -13.56 -11.19 5.25
CA LYS A 29 -12.17 -11.61 5.37
C LYS A 29 -11.70 -12.50 4.21
N LEU A 30 -12.19 -12.21 3.01
CA LEU A 30 -11.74 -12.87 1.79
C LEU A 30 -10.31 -12.43 1.48
N LEU A 31 -9.43 -13.41 1.27
CA LEU A 31 -8.01 -13.12 1.01
C LEU A 31 -7.86 -12.55 -0.40
N HIS A 32 -7.34 -11.34 -0.47
CA HIS A 32 -7.10 -10.64 -1.74
C HIS A 32 -5.72 -9.98 -1.74
N PRO A 33 -5.06 -9.86 -2.92
CA PRO A 33 -3.72 -9.29 -2.97
C PRO A 33 -3.74 -7.77 -2.91
N VAL A 34 -2.74 -7.21 -2.26
CA VAL A 34 -2.46 -5.77 -2.29
C VAL A 34 -0.97 -5.57 -2.55
N VAL A 35 -0.61 -4.40 -3.04
CA VAL A 35 0.78 -4.03 -3.30
C VAL A 35 1.15 -2.85 -2.42
N HIS A 36 2.37 -2.91 -1.86
CA HIS A 36 2.96 -1.81 -1.11
C HIS A 36 4.31 -1.46 -1.71
N LEU A 37 4.62 -0.18 -1.81
CA LEU A 37 5.93 0.26 -2.23
C LEU A 37 6.57 1.07 -1.11
N HIS A 38 7.76 0.68 -0.71
CA HIS A 38 8.59 1.41 0.22
C HIS A 38 9.62 2.20 -0.59
N ILE A 39 9.62 3.51 -0.42
CA ILE A 39 10.52 4.40 -1.17
C ILE A 39 11.58 4.92 -0.22
N PHE A 40 12.83 4.57 -0.49
CA PHE A 40 14.00 5.05 0.27
C PHE A 40 14.76 6.07 -0.58
N ASN A 41 15.43 7.02 0.08
CA ASN A 41 16.42 7.84 -0.59
C ASN A 41 17.81 7.25 -0.31
N THR A 42 18.86 7.83 -0.91
CA THR A 42 20.24 7.35 -0.71
C THR A 42 20.76 7.61 0.70
N ALA A 43 20.10 8.47 1.47
CA ALA A 43 20.42 8.67 2.88
C ALA A 43 19.79 7.60 3.80
N GLY A 44 19.02 6.65 3.24
CA GLY A 44 18.40 5.59 4.00
C GLY A 44 17.12 6.00 4.70
N GLU A 45 16.56 7.15 4.33
CA GLU A 45 15.28 7.61 4.87
C GLU A 45 14.13 7.00 4.09
N LEU A 46 13.00 6.76 4.77
CA LEU A 46 11.80 6.14 4.18
C LEU A 46 10.71 7.18 3.99
N TYR A 47 10.13 7.22 2.79
CA TYR A 47 9.00 8.10 2.50
C TYR A 47 7.71 7.51 3.09
N LEU A 48 6.99 8.32 3.85
CA LEU A 48 5.68 7.97 4.36
C LEU A 48 4.67 9.03 3.93
N GLN A 49 3.44 8.61 3.66
CA GLN A 49 2.34 9.52 3.38
C GLN A 49 1.44 9.64 4.60
N LYS A 50 0.86 10.80 4.79
CA LYS A 50 -0.09 11.03 5.86
C LYS A 50 -1.51 10.80 5.32
N ARG A 51 -2.23 9.87 5.93
CA ARG A 51 -3.60 9.57 5.53
C ARG A 51 -4.49 10.77 5.81
N SER A 52 -5.42 11.04 4.89
CA SER A 52 -6.38 12.13 5.05
C SER A 52 -7.21 11.90 6.32
N MET A 53 -7.53 12.99 7.01
CA MET A 53 -8.44 12.96 8.16
C MET A 53 -9.86 12.55 7.77
N LYS A 54 -10.17 12.54 6.48
CA LYS A 54 -11.47 12.12 5.94
C LYS A 54 -11.58 10.60 5.78
N LYS A 55 -10.48 9.85 5.94
CA LYS A 55 -10.52 8.40 5.86
C LYS A 55 -11.22 7.83 7.08
N ASP A 56 -12.01 6.78 6.88
CA ASP A 56 -12.71 6.07 7.96
C ASP A 56 -11.81 5.03 8.64
N ILE A 57 -10.71 4.62 7.98
CA ILE A 57 -9.73 3.69 8.54
C ILE A 57 -8.43 4.45 8.78
N GLN A 58 -7.93 4.44 10.03
CA GLN A 58 -6.65 5.06 10.43
C GLN A 58 -6.48 6.50 9.94
N PRO A 59 -7.46 7.41 10.17
CA PRO A 59 -7.35 8.78 9.68
C PRO A 59 -6.17 9.54 10.31
N GLY A 60 -5.49 10.36 9.51
CA GLY A 60 -4.40 11.21 9.96
C GLY A 60 -3.11 10.50 10.34
N LYS A 61 -3.04 9.19 10.21
CA LYS A 61 -1.83 8.43 10.52
C LYS A 61 -0.91 8.36 9.32
N TRP A 62 0.38 8.16 9.59
CA TRP A 62 1.39 8.01 8.54
C TRP A 62 1.45 6.56 8.09
N ASP A 63 1.51 6.35 6.79
CA ASP A 63 1.40 5.06 6.15
C ASP A 63 2.46 4.90 5.07
N THR A 64 2.59 3.68 4.54
CA THR A 64 3.46 3.33 3.42
C THR A 64 3.29 4.30 2.25
N ALA A 65 4.39 4.59 1.56
CA ALA A 65 4.40 5.53 0.43
C ALA A 65 3.33 5.23 -0.61
N VAL A 66 3.17 3.97 -0.99
CA VAL A 66 2.13 3.52 -1.92
C VAL A 66 1.51 2.25 -1.38
N GLY A 67 0.19 2.22 -1.36
CA GLY A 67 -0.58 1.02 -1.02
C GLY A 67 -1.82 0.96 -1.89
N GLY A 68 -2.07 -0.18 -2.53
CA GLY A 68 -3.22 -0.29 -3.40
C GLY A 68 -3.61 -1.72 -3.69
N HIS A 69 -4.73 -1.87 -4.34
CA HIS A 69 -5.33 -3.17 -4.65
C HIS A 69 -4.96 -3.61 -6.06
N VAL A 70 -5.03 -4.92 -6.28
CA VAL A 70 -4.81 -5.52 -7.60
C VAL A 70 -6.18 -5.75 -8.24
N ASP A 71 -6.35 -5.32 -9.48
CA ASP A 71 -7.59 -5.56 -10.21
C ASP A 71 -7.62 -6.99 -10.76
N PHE A 72 -8.82 -7.56 -10.85
CA PHE A 72 -8.96 -8.90 -11.41
C PHE A 72 -8.44 -8.92 -12.85
N GLY A 73 -7.53 -9.87 -13.14
CA GLY A 73 -6.88 -9.98 -14.45
C GLY A 73 -5.58 -9.20 -14.58
N GLU A 74 -5.22 -8.41 -13.57
CA GLU A 74 -3.97 -7.63 -13.55
C GLU A 74 -2.89 -8.43 -12.81
N ASP A 75 -1.65 -8.43 -13.30
CA ASP A 75 -0.57 -9.06 -12.56
C ASP A 75 -0.02 -8.12 -11.47
N ILE A 76 0.73 -8.68 -10.54
CA ILE A 76 1.21 -7.91 -9.37
C ILE A 76 2.12 -6.75 -9.77
N PRO A 77 3.17 -6.93 -10.61
CA PRO A 77 4.03 -5.81 -11.00
C PRO A 77 3.26 -4.69 -11.71
N THR A 78 2.31 -5.04 -12.58
CA THR A 78 1.49 -4.05 -13.28
C THR A 78 0.66 -3.24 -12.30
N ALA A 79 0.06 -3.89 -11.30
CA ALA A 79 -0.71 -3.23 -10.27
C ALA A 79 0.16 -2.24 -9.49
N LEU A 80 1.38 -2.64 -9.12
CA LEU A 80 2.29 -1.76 -8.40
C LEU A 80 2.66 -0.52 -9.20
N LEU A 81 3.01 -0.69 -10.49
CA LEU A 81 3.38 0.45 -11.35
C LEU A 81 2.19 1.39 -11.54
N ARG A 82 1.00 0.86 -11.71
CA ARG A 82 -0.23 1.64 -11.87
C ARG A 82 -0.54 2.45 -10.61
N GLU A 83 -0.55 1.80 -9.45
CA GLU A 83 -0.84 2.46 -8.18
C GLU A 83 0.18 3.54 -7.84
N THR A 84 1.46 3.27 -8.11
CA THR A 84 2.51 4.25 -7.87
C THR A 84 2.35 5.49 -8.74
N ARG A 85 1.98 5.29 -10.01
CA ARG A 85 1.73 6.40 -10.92
C ARG A 85 0.51 7.20 -10.51
N GLU A 86 -0.57 6.52 -10.12
CA GLU A 86 -1.80 7.19 -9.68
C GLU A 86 -1.62 7.98 -8.40
N GLU A 87 -0.90 7.43 -7.42
CA GLU A 87 -0.75 8.06 -6.12
C GLU A 87 0.36 9.11 -6.06
N LEU A 88 1.49 8.89 -6.73
CA LEU A 88 2.66 9.76 -6.62
C LEU A 88 3.17 10.30 -7.96
N GLY A 89 2.62 9.82 -9.08
CA GLY A 89 3.04 10.28 -10.40
C GLY A 89 4.45 9.84 -10.80
N ILE A 90 5.02 8.84 -10.15
CA ILE A 90 6.38 8.37 -10.43
C ILE A 90 6.37 7.00 -11.08
N ASN A 91 7.47 6.68 -11.77
CA ASN A 91 7.69 5.39 -12.39
C ASN A 91 8.50 4.50 -11.45
N ALA A 92 7.93 3.38 -11.02
CA ALA A 92 8.56 2.45 -10.10
C ALA A 92 9.31 1.30 -10.79
N GLU A 93 9.65 1.44 -12.08
CA GLU A 93 10.47 0.44 -12.76
C GLU A 93 11.79 0.25 -12.02
N GLY A 94 12.21 -1.01 -11.90
CA GLY A 94 13.43 -1.33 -11.15
C GLY A 94 13.20 -1.58 -9.66
N CYS A 95 11.95 -1.51 -9.19
CA CYS A 95 11.63 -1.87 -7.81
C CYS A 95 11.85 -3.37 -7.57
N GLU A 96 12.10 -3.75 -6.34
CA GLU A 96 12.37 -5.14 -5.95
C GLU A 96 11.33 -5.64 -4.97
N LEU A 97 10.85 -6.87 -5.17
CA LEU A 97 10.00 -7.55 -4.20
C LEU A 97 10.85 -7.91 -2.97
N VAL A 98 10.42 -7.44 -1.80
CA VAL A 98 11.15 -7.65 -0.55
C VAL A 98 10.52 -8.76 0.28
N GLN A 99 9.19 -8.79 0.33
CA GLN A 99 8.48 -9.69 1.21
C GLN A 99 7.05 -9.90 0.72
N MET A 100 6.50 -11.05 1.03
CA MET A 100 5.11 -11.40 0.79
C MET A 100 4.57 -11.93 2.11
N TYR A 101 3.49 -11.33 2.63
CA TYR A 101 2.95 -11.74 3.92
C TYR A 101 1.44 -11.51 3.99
N GLU A 102 0.76 -12.21 4.91
CA GLU A 102 -0.65 -12.01 5.17
C GLU A 102 -0.85 -10.95 6.25
N PHE A 103 -1.82 -10.08 6.02
CA PHE A 103 -2.25 -9.07 6.98
C PHE A 103 -3.73 -9.29 7.31
N HIS A 104 -4.05 -9.36 8.61
CA HIS A 104 -5.40 -9.49 9.11
C HIS A 104 -5.78 -8.26 9.91
N SER A 105 -6.97 -7.73 9.67
CA SER A 105 -7.58 -6.70 10.51
C SER A 105 -9.03 -7.10 10.76
N ASP A 106 -9.76 -6.26 11.48
CA ASP A 106 -11.19 -6.52 11.73
C ASP A 106 -12.00 -6.52 10.43
N ARG A 107 -11.51 -5.83 9.39
CA ARG A 107 -12.24 -5.67 8.12
C ARG A 107 -11.59 -6.39 6.94
N GLU A 108 -10.30 -6.68 7.02
CA GLU A 108 -9.53 -7.08 5.85
C GLU A 108 -8.65 -8.30 6.10
N HIS A 109 -8.49 -9.09 5.06
CA HIS A 109 -7.53 -10.19 5.02
C HIS A 109 -6.77 -10.04 3.70
N GLU A 110 -5.53 -9.58 3.77
CA GLU A 110 -4.75 -9.20 2.60
C GLU A 110 -3.49 -10.03 2.47
N LEU A 111 -3.16 -10.41 1.23
CA LEU A 111 -1.85 -10.95 0.89
C LEU A 111 -1.04 -9.78 0.35
N VAL A 112 -0.09 -9.31 1.15
CA VAL A 112 0.68 -8.11 0.86
C VAL A 112 1.95 -8.46 0.10
N TYR A 113 2.14 -7.84 -1.07
CA TYR A 113 3.38 -7.89 -1.84
C TYR A 113 4.11 -6.59 -1.61
N ALA A 114 5.16 -6.62 -0.79
CA ALA A 114 5.91 -5.44 -0.41
C ALA A 114 7.16 -5.29 -1.30
N TYR A 115 7.25 -4.16 -1.98
CA TYR A 115 8.37 -3.80 -2.87
C TYR A 115 9.14 -2.63 -2.30
N LYS A 116 10.37 -2.45 -2.75
CA LYS A 116 11.18 -1.28 -2.41
C LYS A 116 11.84 -0.69 -3.65
N ILE A 117 12.13 0.60 -3.59
CA ILE A 117 12.90 1.32 -4.61
C ILE A 117 13.69 2.42 -3.92
N VAL A 118 14.83 2.81 -4.50
CA VAL A 118 15.58 3.99 -4.08
C VAL A 118 15.28 5.11 -5.07
N TYR A 119 14.85 6.27 -4.55
CA TYR A 119 14.39 7.38 -5.37
C TYR A 119 14.79 8.69 -4.68
N ASP A 120 15.61 9.50 -5.33
CA ASP A 120 16.15 10.73 -4.74
C ASP A 120 15.56 12.03 -5.29
N LYS A 121 14.58 11.92 -6.18
CA LYS A 121 13.89 13.11 -6.72
C LYS A 121 12.74 13.51 -5.80
N ASP A 122 12.28 14.74 -5.96
CA ASP A 122 11.14 15.24 -5.20
C ASP A 122 9.90 14.43 -5.52
N ILE A 123 9.11 14.15 -4.47
CA ILE A 123 7.87 13.42 -4.57
C ILE A 123 6.72 14.37 -4.25
N THR A 124 5.75 14.47 -5.16
CA THR A 124 4.56 15.29 -4.96
C THR A 124 3.43 14.40 -4.47
N PRO A 125 2.95 14.58 -3.23
CA PRO A 125 1.85 13.75 -2.71
C PRO A 125 0.57 13.97 -3.50
N SER A 126 -0.28 12.94 -3.53
CA SER A 126 -1.62 13.04 -4.11
C SER A 126 -2.49 13.98 -3.29
N GLU A 127 -3.46 14.62 -3.94
CA GLU A 127 -4.46 15.47 -3.28
C GLU A 127 -5.35 14.66 -2.32
N GLU A 128 -5.39 13.35 -2.46
CA GLU A 128 -6.17 12.46 -1.60
C GLU A 128 -5.52 12.23 -0.23
N THR A 129 -4.27 12.67 -0.05
CA THR A 129 -3.53 12.54 1.20
C THR A 129 -3.28 13.91 1.81
N ASP A 130 -2.92 13.94 3.09
CA ASP A 130 -2.55 15.17 3.80
C ASP A 130 -1.04 15.44 3.70
N GLY A 131 -0.38 14.93 2.67
CA GLY A 131 1.02 15.16 2.41
C GLY A 131 1.89 13.93 2.63
N GLY A 132 3.19 14.13 2.50
CA GLY A 132 4.18 13.06 2.69
C GLY A 132 5.57 13.65 2.88
N ARG A 133 6.47 12.87 3.46
CA ARG A 133 7.87 13.26 3.60
C ARG A 133 8.75 12.04 3.86
N PHE A 134 10.06 12.23 3.74
CA PHE A 134 11.02 11.22 4.16
C PHE A 134 11.22 11.27 5.66
N TRP A 135 11.29 10.10 6.28
CA TRP A 135 11.53 9.93 7.71
C TRP A 135 12.82 9.16 7.90
N SER A 136 13.65 9.58 8.87
CA SER A 136 14.79 8.76 9.27
C SER A 136 14.32 7.52 10.01
N MET A 137 15.15 6.49 10.05
CA MET A 137 14.82 5.27 10.81
C MET A 137 14.65 5.59 12.30
N GLN A 138 15.40 6.54 12.82
CA GLN A 138 15.26 6.96 14.21
C GLN A 138 13.89 7.58 14.47
N GLU A 139 13.42 8.47 13.57
CA GLU A 139 12.11 9.07 13.68
C GLU A 139 10.99 8.02 13.67
N ILE A 140 11.13 7.02 12.80
CA ILE A 140 10.15 5.92 12.70
C ILE A 140 10.15 5.11 13.99
N ASN A 141 11.33 4.74 14.51
CA ASN A 141 11.44 4.00 15.77
C ASN A 141 10.80 4.77 16.92
N ASP A 142 11.02 6.07 16.99
CA ASP A 142 10.45 6.91 18.03
C ASP A 142 8.92 7.04 17.92
N ALA A 143 8.37 6.88 16.71
CA ALA A 143 6.93 6.98 16.47
C ALA A 143 6.18 5.66 16.71
N ILE A 144 6.88 4.53 16.73
CA ILE A 144 6.26 3.21 16.94
C ILE A 144 5.61 3.18 18.32
N GLY A 145 4.33 2.79 18.36
CA GLY A 145 3.57 2.71 19.60
C GLY A 145 2.98 4.02 20.08
N GLN A 146 3.16 5.13 19.34
CA GLN A 146 2.63 6.44 19.72
C GLN A 146 1.29 6.77 19.06
N GLY A 147 0.74 5.86 18.27
CA GLY A 147 -0.52 6.10 17.54
C GLY A 147 -0.35 7.00 16.32
N ILE A 148 0.88 7.23 15.86
CA ILE A 148 1.20 8.10 14.71
C ILE A 148 1.23 7.31 13.42
N LEU A 149 1.68 6.06 13.48
CA LEU A 149 1.83 5.19 12.31
C LEU A 149 0.67 4.21 12.20
N THR A 150 0.36 3.77 10.98
CA THR A 150 -0.55 2.65 10.76
C THR A 150 0.10 1.34 11.25
N PRO A 151 -0.72 0.31 11.61
CA PRO A 151 -0.17 -0.97 12.05
C PRO A 151 0.62 -1.69 10.97
#